data_0408a19f33f8db19e8850a3f23cf6717
#
_entry.id   0408a19f33f8db19e8850a3f23cf6717
#
_cell.length_a   1.000
_cell.length_b   1.000
_cell.length_c   1.000
_cell.angle_alpha   90.00
_cell.angle_beta   90.00
_cell.angle_gamma   90.00
#
_symmetry.space_group_name_H-M   'P 1'
#
loop_
_entity.id
_entity.type
_entity.pdbx_description
1 polymer ?
#
loop_
_entity_poly.entity_id
_entity_poly.type
_entity_poly.pdbx_seq_one_letter_code
_entity_poly.pdbx_strand_id
1 'polypeptide(L)'
;MAVPEAHLTALPKRNSPRRSLLKPEEIRKLDAYFKRTFNNPSLMVKARPRKDDSCELYLGDEFLGIIFKDEEEGELSYNFSMAILDIDLE
;
A
#
# COMPACT_ATOMS: atom_id res chain seq x y z
N MET A 1 -12.40 24.45 -0.36
CA MET A 1 -11.92 24.27 0.15
C MET A 1 -11.75 24.04 0.49
N ALA A 2 -12.16 24.02 0.23
CA ALA A 2 -11.59 23.76 0.85
C ALA A 2 -11.27 23.52 1.20
N VAL A 3 -11.58 23.62 1.00
CA VAL A 3 -10.89 23.41 1.66
C VAL A 3 -10.53 23.54 2.10
N PRO A 4 -10.69 23.63 2.07
CA PRO A 4 -10.06 23.79 2.80
C PRO A 4 -9.61 23.82 3.21
N GLU A 5 -9.72 23.93 3.26
CA GLU A 5 -9.01 23.95 3.89
C GLU A 5 -8.66 23.66 4.29
N ALA A 6 -8.98 23.92 3.91
CA ALA A 6 -8.51 23.67 4.52
C ALA A 6 -8.27 23.47 4.59
N HIS A 7 -8.38 23.77 4.26
CA HIS A 7 -7.81 23.59 4.61
C HIS A 7 -7.29 23.37 4.92
N LEU A 8 -7.61 23.52 4.77
CA LEU A 8 -6.94 23.32 5.36
C LEU A 8 -6.32 23.12 5.77
N THR A 9 -6.40 23.15 5.73
CA THR A 9 -5.65 22.86 6.34
C THR A 9 -5.01 22.52 6.63
N ALA A 10 -5.06 22.63 6.62
CA ALA A 10 -4.37 22.07 7.05
C ALA A 10 -3.94 21.71 7.27
N LEU A 11 -4.06 21.55 7.14
CA LEU A 11 -3.58 20.83 7.51
C LEU A 11 -3.16 20.29 7.65
N PRO A 12 -3.00 20.29 7.89
CA PRO A 12 -2.71 19.50 8.15
C PRO A 12 -2.86 18.74 8.31
N LYS A 13 -3.01 18.09 7.93
CA LYS A 13 -3.22 17.24 8.08
C LYS A 13 -2.70 16.40 8.23
N ARG A 14 -2.45 16.05 7.93
CA ARG A 14 -2.03 15.16 8.08
C ARG A 14 -1.01 14.88 8.71
N ASN A 15 -0.57 15.17 9.10
CA ASN A 15 0.27 14.89 9.88
C ASN A 15 -0.06 14.39 10.92
N SER A 16 -0.66 14.24 10.80
CA SER A 16 -1.19 13.74 11.84
C SER A 16 -0.46 12.63 12.33
N PRO A 17 -0.40 12.48 13.53
CA PRO A 17 0.35 11.44 14.09
C PRO A 17 -0.24 10.14 13.73
N ARG A 18 -1.47 10.19 13.31
CA ARG A 18 -1.99 9.00 13.10
C ARG A 18 -1.66 8.56 11.81
N ARG A 19 -0.87 7.63 11.57
CA ARG A 19 -0.58 7.05 10.34
C ARG A 19 -1.49 5.90 10.12
N SER A 20 -1.73 5.54 8.86
CA SER A 20 -2.52 4.38 8.55
C SER A 20 -1.64 3.15 8.67
N LEU A 21 -1.75 2.48 9.79
CA LEU A 21 -0.93 1.31 10.03
C LEU A 21 -1.54 0.08 9.40
N LEU A 22 -0.69 -0.74 8.79
CA LEU A 22 -1.12 -2.01 8.21
C LEU A 22 -1.04 -3.09 9.26
N LYS A 23 -2.17 -3.65 9.61
CA LYS A 23 -2.23 -4.70 10.61
C LYS A 23 -1.95 -6.04 9.98
N PRO A 24 -1.49 -7.02 10.74
CA PRO A 24 -1.21 -8.34 10.18
C PRO A 24 -2.39 -8.95 9.45
N GLU A 25 -3.60 -8.71 9.94
CA GLU A 25 -4.76 -9.25 9.27
C GLU A 25 -5.03 -8.56 7.95
N GLU A 26 -4.67 -7.29 7.81
CA GLU A 26 -4.79 -6.59 6.54
C GLU A 26 -3.80 -7.18 5.53
N ILE A 27 -2.60 -7.50 5.99
CA ILE A 27 -1.60 -8.09 5.13
C ILE A 27 -2.06 -9.44 4.64
N ARG A 28 -2.69 -10.24 5.49
CA ARG A 28 -3.22 -11.54 5.08
C ARG A 28 -4.34 -11.38 4.05
N LYS A 29 -5.18 -10.37 4.22
CA LYS A 29 -6.27 -10.13 3.27
C LYS A 29 -5.74 -9.67 1.92
N LEU A 30 -4.73 -8.82 1.95
CA LEU A 30 -4.11 -8.37 0.70
C LEU A 30 -3.44 -9.53 -0.01
N ASP A 31 -2.77 -10.39 0.76
CA ASP A 31 -2.12 -11.57 0.20
C ASP A 31 -3.13 -12.45 -0.52
N ALA A 32 -4.25 -12.72 0.13
CA ALA A 32 -5.30 -13.54 -0.48
C ALA A 32 -5.91 -12.85 -1.70
N TYR A 33 -6.07 -11.54 -1.61
CA TYR A 33 -6.64 -10.78 -2.71
C TYR A 33 -5.77 -10.85 -3.96
N PHE A 34 -4.46 -10.66 -3.80
CA PHE A 34 -3.56 -10.70 -4.95
C PHE A 34 -3.49 -12.09 -5.56
N LYS A 35 -3.43 -13.13 -4.72
CA LYS A 35 -3.39 -14.50 -5.23
C LYS A 35 -4.65 -14.82 -6.04
N ARG A 36 -5.79 -14.38 -5.53
CA ARG A 36 -7.05 -14.66 -6.18
C ARG A 36 -7.24 -13.82 -7.43
N THR A 37 -6.97 -12.53 -7.33
CA THR A 37 -7.21 -11.59 -8.41
C THR A 37 -6.35 -11.90 -9.62
N PHE A 38 -5.08 -12.26 -9.38
CA PHE A 38 -4.18 -12.57 -10.46
C PHE A 38 -4.05 -14.07 -10.72
N ASN A 39 -4.83 -14.87 -9.98
CA ASN A 39 -4.84 -16.30 -10.14
C ASN A 39 -3.41 -16.86 -10.10
N ASN A 40 -2.65 -16.43 -9.10
CA ASN A 40 -1.25 -16.83 -8.99
C ASN A 40 -0.88 -17.04 -7.53
N PRO A 41 -0.78 -18.31 -7.10
CA PRO A 41 -0.47 -18.62 -5.70
C PRO A 41 0.97 -18.28 -5.31
N SER A 42 1.81 -17.93 -6.26
CA SER A 42 3.19 -17.56 -5.95
C SER A 42 3.31 -16.10 -5.50
N LEU A 43 2.25 -15.31 -5.65
CA LEU A 43 2.27 -13.95 -5.14
C LEU A 43 2.22 -13.97 -3.62
N MET A 44 2.96 -13.08 -3.00
CA MET A 44 3.03 -13.05 -1.54
C MET A 44 3.20 -11.62 -1.04
N VAL A 45 2.40 -11.25 -0.06
CA VAL A 45 2.49 -9.93 0.53
C VAL A 45 3.25 -10.05 1.84
N LYS A 46 4.27 -9.22 2.01
CA LYS A 46 5.10 -9.25 3.21
C LYS A 46 5.17 -7.89 3.87
N ALA A 47 5.23 -7.89 5.20
CA ALA A 47 5.36 -6.65 5.94
C ALA A 47 6.75 -6.07 5.74
N ARG A 48 6.86 -4.75 5.83
CA ARG A 48 8.15 -4.07 5.74
C ARG A 48 8.67 -3.83 7.14
N PRO A 49 9.92 -4.19 7.42
CA PRO A 49 10.43 -4.15 8.79
C PRO A 49 10.38 -2.77 9.43
N ARG A 50 10.62 -1.73 8.67
CA ARG A 50 10.65 -0.39 9.24
C ARG A 50 9.56 0.53 8.77
N LYS A 51 8.59 -0.01 8.03
CA LYS A 51 7.49 0.77 7.51
C LYS A 51 6.21 0.04 7.83
N ASP A 52 5.38 0.67 8.64
CA ASP A 52 4.13 0.01 9.05
C ASP A 52 2.90 0.56 8.33
N ASP A 53 3.10 1.48 7.38
CA ASP A 53 2.00 2.00 6.57
C ASP A 53 2.02 1.42 5.16
N SER A 54 2.92 0.48 4.90
CA SER A 54 3.02 -0.13 3.59
C SER A 54 3.55 -1.54 3.73
N CYS A 55 3.44 -2.31 2.64
CA CYS A 55 3.96 -3.66 2.62
C CYS A 55 4.48 -3.94 1.22
N GLU A 56 5.08 -5.11 1.05
CA GLU A 56 5.74 -5.47 -0.21
C GLU A 56 5.03 -6.62 -0.88
N LEU A 57 5.00 -6.59 -2.21
CA LEU A 57 4.46 -7.71 -2.98
C LEU A 57 5.61 -8.42 -3.68
N TYR A 58 5.65 -9.75 -3.54
CA TYR A 58 6.65 -10.59 -4.15
C TYR A 58 6.01 -11.62 -5.05
N LEU A 59 6.74 -12.02 -6.06
CA LEU A 59 6.35 -13.16 -6.88
C LEU A 59 7.47 -14.18 -6.68
N GLY A 60 7.20 -15.20 -5.88
CA GLY A 60 8.26 -16.09 -5.45
C GLY A 60 9.28 -15.30 -4.65
N ASP A 61 10.50 -15.26 -5.10
CA ASP A 61 11.56 -14.51 -4.42
C ASP A 61 11.78 -13.14 -5.03
N GLU A 62 11.04 -12.81 -6.06
CA GLU A 62 11.24 -11.57 -6.75
C GLU A 62 10.39 -10.45 -6.19
N PHE A 63 11.00 -9.36 -5.79
CA PHE A 63 10.30 -8.19 -5.29
C PHE A 63 9.62 -7.49 -6.45
N LEU A 64 8.34 -7.23 -6.34
CA LEU A 64 7.60 -6.55 -7.38
C LEU A 64 7.33 -5.10 -7.09
N GLY A 65 6.86 -4.77 -5.92
CA GLY A 65 6.51 -3.39 -5.64
C GLY A 65 5.97 -3.20 -4.24
N ILE A 66 5.45 -2.01 -3.99
CA ILE A 66 5.02 -1.58 -2.67
C ILE A 66 3.52 -1.33 -2.68
N ILE A 67 2.86 -1.75 -1.61
CA ILE A 67 1.45 -1.50 -1.42
C ILE A 67 1.31 -0.52 -0.28
N PHE A 68 0.65 0.60 -0.51
CA PHE A 68 0.45 1.63 0.50
C PHE A 68 -1.00 1.64 0.95
N LYS A 69 -1.21 1.78 2.23
CA LYS A 69 -2.54 1.93 2.79
C LYS A 69 -2.89 3.41 2.77
N ASP A 70 -4.08 3.72 2.32
CA ASP A 70 -4.52 5.10 2.18
C ASP A 70 -5.89 5.25 2.80
N GLU A 71 -6.02 6.17 3.74
CA GLU A 71 -7.27 6.42 4.42
C GLU A 71 -7.71 7.86 4.29
N GLU A 72 -7.64 8.41 3.12
CA GLU A 72 -8.03 9.78 2.92
C GLU A 72 -9.53 9.95 2.92
N GLU A 73 -9.99 10.99 3.58
CA GLU A 73 -11.41 11.35 3.60
C GLU A 73 -12.31 10.20 4.04
N GLY A 74 -11.80 9.42 4.97
CA GLY A 74 -12.61 8.35 5.52
C GLY A 74 -12.77 7.13 4.63
N GLU A 75 -12.12 7.15 3.49
CA GLU A 75 -12.22 6.03 2.57
C GLU A 75 -10.93 5.24 2.59
N LEU A 76 -11.03 3.96 2.91
CA LEU A 76 -9.86 3.11 3.00
C LEU A 76 -9.57 2.43 1.67
N SER A 77 -8.35 2.57 1.20
CA SER A 77 -7.94 1.88 -0.02
C SER A 77 -6.48 1.49 0.11
N TYR A 78 -6.03 0.66 -0.83
CA TYR A 78 -4.64 0.23 -0.86
C TYR A 78 -4.15 0.41 -2.28
N ASN A 79 -3.01 1.08 -2.41
CA ASN A 79 -2.47 1.39 -3.72
C ASN A 79 -1.18 0.62 -3.95
N PHE A 80 -1.10 -0.09 -5.06
CA PHE A 80 0.08 -0.85 -5.42
C PHE A 80 0.89 -0.08 -6.44
N SER A 81 2.18 0.04 -6.19
CA SER A 81 3.07 0.76 -7.08
C SER A 81 4.25 -0.13 -7.44
N MET A 82 4.55 -0.24 -8.72
CA MET A 82 5.59 -1.11 -9.20
C MET A 82 6.40 -0.37 -10.24
N ALA A 83 7.72 -0.41 -10.12
CA ALA A 83 8.60 0.21 -11.10
C ALA A 83 8.98 -0.85 -12.13
N ILE A 84 8.78 -0.53 -13.40
CA ILE A 84 9.18 -1.42 -14.47
C ILE A 84 10.34 -0.75 -15.18
N LEU A 85 11.49 -1.35 -15.09
CA LEU A 85 12.68 -0.77 -15.68
C LEU A 85 12.80 -1.19 -17.13
N ASP A 86 13.48 -0.37 -17.90
CA ASP A 86 13.65 -0.64 -19.31
C ASP A 86 14.27 -2.02 -19.53
N ILE A 87 15.22 -2.39 -18.69
CA ILE A 87 15.87 -3.69 -18.83
C ILE A 87 14.91 -4.84 -18.58
N ASP A 88 13.85 -4.59 -17.82
CA ASP A 88 12.86 -5.64 -17.57
C ASP A 88 12.05 -5.97 -18.80
N LEU A 89 12.07 -5.10 -19.78
CA LEU A 89 11.28 -5.27 -20.99
C LEU A 89 12.00 -5.96 -22.12
N GLU A 90 13.24 -6.35 -21.92
CA GLU A 90 14.02 -7.02 -22.96
C GLU A 90 13.72 -8.49 -23.09
#